data_dc54bb5d6cc1afb03b164a83a452afd3
#
_entry.id   dc54bb5d6cc1afb03b164a83a452afd3
#
_cell.length_a   1.000
_cell.length_b   1.000
_cell.length_c   1.000
_cell.angle_alpha   90.00
_cell.angle_beta   90.00
_cell.angle_gamma   90.00
#
_symmetry.space_group_name_H-M   'P 1'
#
loop_
_entity.id
_entity.type
_entity.pdbx_description
1 polymer ?
#
loop_
_entity_poly.entity_id
_entity_poly.type
_entity_poly.pdbx_seq_one_letter_code
_entity_poly.pdbx_strand_id
1 'polypeptide(L)'
;MVMRHFGALSLLLGAVTLAGCGTQKGNAAGGEGEGGVVKRSTPQLVVFVYDRSTSISDHQLELARQLTNDRIRKLDHGDRIAAHQLLQLSLEEPPQRWSETVPQREFTEQAMMRDSITRTRFLRDAQDYLVAFTDTTDRGMIDGTDILSTLHDVSADLRAAPGREATLYIFSDMLQSNRTIDMEGLRKMPPPGWVQHEEDNGTLPDLTGLCVYVIGARVDTEHSQRVKEFWEEYFEATGAQFESRNYTLRPVELPEHPCT
;
A
#
# COMPACT_ATOMS: atom_id res chain seq x y z
N MET A 1 -38.36 46.84 -2.23
CA MET A 1 -38.90 47.46 -3.45
C MET A 1 -37.99 46.96 -4.58
N VAL A 2 -38.42 46.14 -5.33
CA VAL A 2 -39.07 45.76 -6.54
C VAL A 2 -38.86 44.28 -6.85
N MET A 3 -39.93 43.52 -6.79
CA MET A 3 -40.11 42.19 -7.40
C MET A 3 -39.99 42.24 -8.92
N ARG A 4 -39.48 41.19 -9.55
CA ARG A 4 -40.05 40.72 -10.83
C ARG A 4 -39.81 39.24 -11.05
N HIS A 5 -40.95 38.54 -11.16
CA HIS A 5 -41.16 37.17 -11.63
C HIS A 5 -40.97 37.04 -13.16
N PHE A 6 -40.90 35.82 -13.59
CA PHE A 6 -41.33 35.14 -14.84
C PHE A 6 -40.24 34.13 -15.24
N GLY A 7 -40.48 32.90 -15.62
CA GLY A 7 -41.67 32.15 -15.92
C GLY A 7 -41.21 30.80 -16.46
N ALA A 8 -41.95 29.78 -16.15
CA ALA A 8 -41.73 28.38 -16.56
C ALA A 8 -41.95 28.19 -18.06
N LEU A 9 -41.19 27.25 -18.66
CA LEU A 9 -41.70 26.53 -19.84
C LEU A 9 -41.21 25.08 -19.82
N SER A 10 -42.15 24.16 -19.61
CA SER A 10 -42.04 22.71 -19.77
C SER A 10 -42.11 22.37 -21.27
N LEU A 11 -41.32 21.42 -21.73
CA LEU A 11 -41.60 20.68 -22.95
C LEU A 11 -41.24 19.22 -22.78
N LEU A 12 -42.28 18.40 -22.71
CA LEU A 12 -42.33 16.95 -22.89
C LEU A 12 -42.24 16.61 -24.37
N LEU A 13 -41.62 15.51 -24.69
CA LEU A 13 -41.87 14.53 -25.80
C LEU A 13 -40.55 13.78 -26.03
N GLY A 14 -40.42 12.49 -26.21
CA GLY A 14 -41.34 11.38 -26.47
C GLY A 14 -40.48 10.12 -26.56
N ALA A 15 -41.03 9.05 -26.08
CA ALA A 15 -40.45 7.70 -26.13
C ALA A 15 -40.41 7.13 -27.54
N VAL A 16 -39.36 6.42 -27.88
CA VAL A 16 -39.36 5.41 -28.94
C VAL A 16 -38.65 4.17 -28.44
N THR A 17 -39.45 3.15 -28.14
CA THR A 17 -39.05 1.77 -27.94
C THR A 17 -38.78 1.09 -29.29
N LEU A 18 -37.65 0.46 -29.47
CA LEU A 18 -37.47 -0.58 -30.50
C LEU A 18 -36.86 -1.81 -29.84
N ALA A 19 -37.72 -2.78 -29.65
CA ALA A 19 -37.36 -4.16 -29.34
C ALA A 19 -36.76 -4.83 -30.57
N GLY A 20 -35.59 -5.43 -30.43
CA GLY A 20 -34.95 -6.24 -31.44
C GLY A 20 -34.44 -7.54 -30.82
N CYS A 21 -35.28 -8.60 -30.79
CA CYS A 21 -34.84 -9.96 -30.52
C CYS A 21 -34.00 -10.46 -31.70
N GLY A 22 -32.75 -10.85 -31.44
CA GLY A 22 -31.91 -11.58 -32.34
C GLY A 22 -31.27 -12.75 -31.61
N THR A 23 -31.94 -13.91 -31.66
CA THR A 23 -31.38 -15.20 -31.28
C THR A 23 -30.36 -15.62 -32.33
N GLN A 24 -29.08 -15.72 -31.95
CA GLN A 24 -28.08 -16.42 -32.74
C GLN A 24 -27.43 -17.53 -31.91
N LYS A 25 -27.83 -18.76 -32.18
CA LYS A 25 -27.11 -20.01 -31.86
C LYS A 25 -25.85 -20.08 -32.70
N GLY A 26 -24.72 -20.42 -32.09
CA GLY A 26 -23.53 -20.75 -32.90
C GLY A 26 -22.31 -21.09 -32.06
N ASN A 27 -22.12 -22.38 -31.87
CA ASN A 27 -20.86 -23.13 -31.76
C ASN A 27 -19.90 -22.83 -30.59
N ALA A 28 -19.88 -23.80 -29.69
CA ALA A 28 -18.74 -24.13 -28.85
C ALA A 28 -17.55 -24.54 -29.74
N ALA A 29 -16.47 -23.80 -29.70
CA ALA A 29 -15.14 -24.27 -30.04
C ALA A 29 -14.23 -23.88 -28.86
N GLY A 30 -13.65 -24.90 -28.22
CA GLY A 30 -12.69 -24.74 -27.15
C GLY A 30 -11.47 -23.94 -27.63
N GLY A 31 -11.23 -22.81 -27.03
CA GLY A 31 -10.01 -22.07 -27.08
C GLY A 31 -9.54 -21.98 -25.64
N GLU A 32 -8.45 -22.66 -25.32
CA GLU A 32 -7.65 -22.39 -24.12
C GLU A 32 -7.27 -20.92 -24.18
N GLY A 33 -8.01 -20.08 -23.47
CA GLY A 33 -7.76 -18.65 -23.40
C GLY A 33 -6.53 -18.43 -22.56
N GLU A 34 -5.44 -18.00 -23.20
CA GLU A 34 -4.38 -17.26 -22.56
C GLU A 34 -5.02 -16.24 -21.62
N GLY A 35 -4.63 -16.29 -20.33
CA GLY A 35 -5.11 -15.38 -19.31
C GLY A 35 -4.86 -13.95 -19.75
N GLY A 36 -5.88 -13.32 -20.31
CA GLY A 36 -5.83 -11.93 -20.73
C GLY A 36 -5.50 -11.08 -19.51
N VAL A 37 -4.32 -10.51 -19.51
CA VAL A 37 -3.92 -9.50 -18.52
C VAL A 37 -4.94 -8.38 -18.59
N VAL A 38 -5.83 -8.30 -17.62
CA VAL A 38 -6.78 -7.19 -17.49
C VAL A 38 -5.93 -5.93 -17.31
N LYS A 39 -5.85 -5.14 -18.37
CA LYS A 39 -5.08 -3.90 -18.36
C LYS A 39 -5.74 -2.94 -17.37
N ARG A 40 -5.08 -2.66 -16.26
CA ARG A 40 -5.53 -1.67 -15.29
C ARG A 40 -5.64 -0.29 -15.95
N SER A 41 -6.67 0.45 -15.60
CA SER A 41 -6.90 1.82 -16.12
C SER A 41 -6.09 2.86 -15.35
N THR A 42 -5.79 2.59 -14.07
CA THR A 42 -5.13 3.53 -13.14
C THR A 42 -3.76 2.99 -12.74
N PRO A 43 -2.70 3.80 -12.83
CA PRO A 43 -1.38 3.43 -12.30
C PRO A 43 -1.44 3.26 -10.78
N GLN A 44 -0.58 2.42 -10.25
CA GLN A 44 -0.48 2.17 -8.81
C GLN A 44 0.70 2.90 -8.17
N LEU A 45 0.56 3.20 -6.88
CA LEU A 45 1.65 3.44 -5.96
C LEU A 45 1.72 2.24 -5.01
N VAL A 46 2.85 1.54 -5.00
CA VAL A 46 3.10 0.43 -4.09
C VAL A 46 4.22 0.82 -3.14
N VAL A 47 3.89 0.86 -1.86
CA VAL A 47 4.83 1.22 -0.81
C VAL A 47 5.13 -0.01 0.04
N PHE A 48 6.41 -0.28 0.28
CA PHE A 48 6.90 -1.31 1.17
C PHE A 48 7.58 -0.69 2.39
N VAL A 49 7.25 -1.16 3.57
CA VAL A 49 7.90 -0.77 4.82
C VAL A 49 8.47 -2.01 5.49
N TYR A 50 9.76 -2.00 5.81
CA TYR A 50 10.47 -3.14 6.36
C TYR A 50 10.96 -2.84 7.77
N ASP A 51 10.54 -3.68 8.68
CA ASP A 51 11.06 -3.72 10.05
C ASP A 51 12.26 -4.66 10.11
N ARG A 52 13.38 -4.12 10.56
CA ARG A 52 14.63 -4.88 10.77
C ARG A 52 14.98 -5.00 12.25
N SER A 53 14.05 -4.68 13.14
CA SER A 53 14.26 -4.84 14.58
C SER A 53 14.59 -6.29 14.95
N THR A 54 15.17 -6.48 16.12
CA THR A 54 15.59 -7.81 16.58
C THR A 54 14.41 -8.74 16.88
N SER A 55 13.19 -8.22 17.03
CA SER A 55 11.96 -9.00 17.19
C SER A 55 11.53 -9.72 15.90
N ILE A 56 11.97 -9.22 14.73
CA ILE A 56 11.68 -9.83 13.42
C ILE A 56 12.72 -10.92 13.12
N SER A 57 12.29 -12.14 12.88
CA SER A 57 13.16 -13.25 12.53
C SER A 57 13.69 -13.17 11.09
N ASP A 58 14.84 -13.80 10.82
CA ASP A 58 15.38 -13.91 9.46
C ASP A 58 14.41 -14.59 8.49
N HIS A 59 13.61 -15.53 8.99
CA HIS A 59 12.55 -16.17 8.19
C HIS A 59 11.45 -15.19 7.78
N GLN A 60 11.07 -14.24 8.64
CA GLN A 60 10.10 -13.20 8.31
C GLN A 60 10.65 -12.22 7.28
N LEU A 61 11.93 -11.85 7.37
CA LEU A 61 12.57 -11.01 6.34
C LEU A 61 12.72 -11.73 5.01
N GLU A 62 13.05 -13.02 5.01
CA GLU A 62 13.07 -13.81 3.78
C GLU A 62 11.68 -13.91 3.15
N LEU A 63 10.63 -14.12 3.94
CA LEU A 63 9.24 -14.08 3.47
C LEU A 63 8.90 -12.71 2.90
N ALA A 64 9.26 -11.61 3.58
CA ALA A 64 9.04 -10.26 3.10
C ALA A 64 9.71 -10.05 1.73
N ARG A 65 10.95 -10.51 1.56
CA ARG A 65 11.70 -10.46 0.31
C ARG A 65 11.00 -11.22 -0.81
N GLN A 66 10.54 -12.44 -0.55
CA GLN A 66 9.82 -13.25 -1.54
C GLN A 66 8.52 -12.58 -1.97
N LEU A 67 7.69 -12.17 -1.01
CA LEU A 67 6.42 -11.50 -1.26
C LEU A 67 6.60 -10.18 -2.03
N THR A 68 7.60 -9.39 -1.67
CA THR A 68 7.94 -8.15 -2.39
C THR A 68 8.34 -8.44 -3.83
N ASN A 69 9.22 -9.41 -4.05
CA ASN A 69 9.67 -9.79 -5.39
C ASN A 69 8.51 -10.25 -6.27
N ASP A 70 7.59 -11.04 -5.73
CA ASP A 70 6.41 -11.49 -6.46
C ASP A 70 5.48 -10.32 -6.78
N ARG A 71 5.31 -9.37 -5.86
CA ARG A 71 4.48 -8.18 -6.08
C ARG A 71 5.09 -7.24 -7.13
N ILE A 72 6.41 -7.02 -7.09
CA ILE A 72 7.13 -6.18 -8.06
C ILE A 72 6.99 -6.72 -9.48
N ARG A 73 7.07 -8.04 -9.69
CA ARG A 73 6.91 -8.65 -11.02
C ARG A 73 5.56 -8.35 -11.67
N LYS A 74 4.55 -8.04 -10.85
CA LYS A 74 3.17 -7.73 -11.28
C LYS A 74 2.94 -6.24 -11.59
N LEU A 75 3.94 -5.38 -11.39
CA LEU A 75 3.85 -3.96 -11.71
C LEU A 75 3.91 -3.71 -13.22
N ASP A 76 3.17 -2.72 -13.68
CA ASP A 76 3.12 -2.32 -15.08
C ASP A 76 3.76 -0.92 -15.28
N HIS A 77 3.87 -0.53 -16.55
CA HIS A 77 4.38 0.78 -16.94
C HIS A 77 3.60 1.91 -16.26
N GLY A 78 4.34 2.85 -15.72
CA GLY A 78 3.79 3.98 -14.99
C GLY A 78 3.48 3.71 -13.52
N ASP A 79 3.50 2.47 -13.04
CA ASP A 79 3.39 2.19 -11.61
C ASP A 79 4.61 2.76 -10.87
N ARG A 80 4.41 3.18 -9.63
CA ARG A 80 5.47 3.71 -8.76
C ARG A 80 5.71 2.75 -7.61
N ILE A 81 6.98 2.56 -7.27
CA ILE A 81 7.43 1.81 -6.11
C ILE A 81 8.03 2.80 -5.13
N ALA A 82 7.75 2.64 -3.85
CA ALA A 82 8.49 3.24 -2.76
C ALA A 82 8.84 2.18 -1.72
N ALA A 83 9.97 2.33 -1.06
CA ALA A 83 10.39 1.45 0.01
C ALA A 83 11.04 2.24 1.14
N HIS A 84 10.68 1.90 2.36
CA HIS A 84 11.22 2.51 3.57
C HIS A 84 11.70 1.42 4.52
N GLN A 85 12.85 1.64 5.10
CA GLN A 85 13.25 0.96 6.31
C GLN A 85 12.63 1.69 7.49
N LEU A 86 12.06 0.96 8.46
CA LEU A 86 11.56 1.58 9.68
C LEU A 86 12.69 2.32 10.39
N LEU A 87 12.37 3.53 10.84
CA LEU A 87 13.27 4.35 11.63
C LEU A 87 13.66 3.62 12.91
N GLN A 88 14.94 3.72 13.22
CA GLN A 88 15.54 3.21 14.43
C GLN A 88 16.05 4.39 15.27
N LEU A 89 16.05 4.24 16.56
CA LEU A 89 16.51 5.29 17.48
C LEU A 89 18.02 5.54 17.43
N SER A 90 18.81 4.73 16.74
CA SER A 90 20.24 4.99 16.56
C SER A 90 20.43 6.14 15.58
N LEU A 91 20.87 7.27 16.11
CA LEU A 91 20.98 8.57 15.45
C LEU A 91 22.10 8.65 14.39
N GLU A 92 22.80 7.58 14.06
CA GLU A 92 24.03 7.65 13.24
C GLU A 92 23.78 7.53 11.74
N GLU A 93 22.70 6.87 11.28
CA GLU A 93 22.38 6.77 9.86
C GLU A 93 20.92 7.08 9.58
N PRO A 94 20.63 7.90 8.55
CA PRO A 94 19.24 8.10 8.13
C PRO A 94 18.67 6.78 7.62
N PRO A 95 17.36 6.53 7.85
CA PRO A 95 16.72 5.32 7.37
C PRO A 95 16.82 5.21 5.85
N GLN A 96 17.04 4.00 5.35
CA GLN A 96 17.08 3.77 3.92
C GLN A 96 15.70 4.04 3.32
N ARG A 97 15.69 4.80 2.23
CA ARG A 97 14.50 5.12 1.44
C ARG A 97 14.81 5.01 -0.03
N TRP A 98 13.87 4.51 -0.78
CA TRP A 98 13.99 4.43 -2.22
C TRP A 98 12.62 4.60 -2.87
N SER A 99 12.57 5.30 -4.00
CA SER A 99 11.32 5.45 -4.73
C SER A 99 11.60 5.71 -6.20
N GLU A 100 10.96 4.94 -7.07
CA GLU A 100 11.08 5.07 -8.53
C GLU A 100 9.77 4.71 -9.24
N THR A 101 9.65 5.14 -10.50
CA THR A 101 8.49 4.84 -11.35
C THR A 101 8.91 3.89 -12.47
N VAL A 102 8.14 2.82 -12.69
CA VAL A 102 8.31 1.92 -13.83
C VAL A 102 8.23 2.75 -15.11
N PRO A 103 9.20 2.69 -16.01
CA PRO A 103 9.25 3.51 -17.21
C PRO A 103 7.93 3.47 -17.98
N GLN A 104 7.52 4.64 -18.50
CA GLN A 104 6.30 4.76 -19.31
C GLN A 104 6.45 3.99 -20.62
N ARG A 105 5.33 3.45 -21.11
CA ARG A 105 5.31 2.79 -22.42
C ARG A 105 5.41 3.84 -23.53
N GLU A 106 6.31 3.62 -24.47
CA GLU A 106 6.39 4.40 -25.70
C GLU A 106 5.53 3.76 -26.79
N PHE A 107 4.69 4.54 -27.49
CA PHE A 107 3.68 4.02 -28.44
C PHE A 107 4.18 3.87 -29.88
N THR A 108 5.44 3.59 -30.12
CA THR A 108 5.96 3.30 -31.47
C THR A 108 6.22 1.81 -31.67
N GLU A 109 6.06 1.26 -32.89
CA GLU A 109 6.28 -0.16 -33.14
C GLU A 109 7.68 -0.64 -32.72
N GLN A 110 8.70 0.20 -32.91
CA GLN A 110 10.07 -0.12 -32.47
C GLN A 110 10.25 0.01 -30.95
N ALA A 111 9.40 0.77 -30.27
CA ALA A 111 9.41 0.94 -28.84
C ALA A 111 8.85 -0.28 -28.09
N MET A 112 7.84 -0.99 -28.64
CA MET A 112 7.20 -2.10 -27.94
C MET A 112 8.18 -3.20 -27.53
N MET A 113 9.17 -3.51 -28.40
CA MET A 113 10.21 -4.49 -28.08
C MET A 113 11.19 -3.95 -27.04
N ARG A 114 11.53 -2.65 -27.10
CA ARG A 114 12.39 -1.98 -26.13
C ARG A 114 11.71 -1.83 -24.77
N ASP A 115 10.41 -1.55 -24.75
CA ASP A 115 9.62 -1.37 -23.53
C ASP A 115 9.64 -2.60 -22.65
N SER A 116 9.44 -3.79 -23.22
CA SER A 116 9.51 -5.05 -22.49
C SER A 116 10.89 -5.26 -21.84
N ILE A 117 11.97 -4.98 -22.57
CA ILE A 117 13.34 -5.08 -22.06
C ILE A 117 13.59 -4.04 -20.96
N THR A 118 13.16 -2.81 -21.18
CA THR A 118 13.33 -1.70 -20.23
C THR A 118 12.58 -1.96 -18.93
N ARG A 119 11.32 -2.40 -19.02
CA ARG A 119 10.54 -2.80 -17.85
C ARG A 119 11.20 -3.96 -17.11
N THR A 120 11.59 -5.02 -17.80
CA THR A 120 12.21 -6.20 -17.19
C THR A 120 13.51 -5.84 -16.48
N ARG A 121 14.35 -4.99 -17.10
CA ARG A 121 15.57 -4.49 -16.48
C ARG A 121 15.26 -3.69 -15.22
N PHE A 122 14.34 -2.72 -15.33
CA PHE A 122 13.92 -1.90 -14.19
C PHE A 122 13.45 -2.76 -13.01
N LEU A 123 12.56 -3.73 -13.25
CA LEU A 123 12.01 -4.58 -12.19
C LEU A 123 13.10 -5.44 -11.53
N ARG A 124 14.07 -5.93 -12.31
CA ARG A 124 15.22 -6.65 -11.76
C ARG A 124 16.09 -5.72 -10.91
N ASP A 125 16.44 -4.53 -11.42
CA ASP A 125 17.28 -3.59 -10.70
C ASP A 125 16.60 -3.12 -9.40
N ALA A 126 15.25 -2.96 -9.40
CA ALA A 126 14.45 -2.70 -8.22
C ALA A 126 14.51 -3.86 -7.21
N GLN A 127 14.39 -5.11 -7.67
CA GLN A 127 14.50 -6.29 -6.81
C GLN A 127 15.89 -6.37 -6.16
N ASP A 128 16.95 -6.17 -6.96
CA ASP A 128 18.32 -6.19 -6.46
C ASP A 128 18.56 -5.09 -5.40
N TYR A 129 18.01 -3.89 -5.63
CA TYR A 129 18.12 -2.79 -4.67
C TYR A 129 17.35 -3.10 -3.36
N LEU A 130 16.16 -3.66 -3.45
CA LEU A 130 15.31 -3.95 -2.28
C LEU A 130 15.84 -5.10 -1.41
N VAL A 131 16.80 -5.89 -1.89
CA VAL A 131 17.51 -6.87 -1.04
C VAL A 131 18.14 -6.18 0.17
N ALA A 132 18.69 -4.97 0.01
CA ALA A 132 19.32 -4.23 1.12
C ALA A 132 18.33 -3.92 2.27
N PHE A 133 17.02 -3.77 1.99
CA PHE A 133 15.99 -3.52 3.01
C PHE A 133 15.67 -4.75 3.87
N THR A 134 16.05 -5.92 3.41
CA THR A 134 15.83 -7.20 4.10
C THR A 134 17.14 -7.87 4.52
N ASP A 135 18.28 -7.20 4.33
CA ASP A 135 19.58 -7.70 4.74
C ASP A 135 19.69 -7.78 6.28
N THR A 136 20.21 -8.89 6.77
CA THR A 136 20.33 -9.19 8.20
C THR A 136 21.73 -8.94 8.76
N THR A 137 22.67 -8.50 7.94
CA THR A 137 24.09 -8.47 8.28
C THR A 137 24.43 -7.56 9.46
N ASP A 138 23.68 -6.46 9.66
CA ASP A 138 23.97 -5.42 10.67
C ASP A 138 22.83 -5.27 11.72
N ARG A 139 22.03 -6.30 11.94
CA ARG A 139 20.86 -6.25 12.84
C ARG A 139 21.18 -6.08 14.33
N GLY A 140 22.42 -6.33 14.73
CA GLY A 140 22.77 -6.42 16.15
C GLY A 140 22.80 -5.10 16.94
N MET A 141 22.53 -3.96 16.31
CA MET A 141 22.62 -2.62 16.93
C MET A 141 21.31 -1.83 16.87
N ILE A 142 20.19 -2.47 16.51
CA ILE A 142 18.93 -1.79 16.24
C ILE A 142 18.07 -1.79 17.49
N ASP A 143 18.02 -0.65 18.16
CA ASP A 143 17.21 -0.42 19.34
C ASP A 143 16.00 0.45 18.97
N GLY A 144 14.79 -0.13 19.14
CA GLY A 144 13.52 0.53 18.90
C GLY A 144 13.07 0.56 17.43
N THR A 145 11.77 0.74 17.25
CA THR A 145 11.07 0.75 15.95
C THR A 145 10.13 1.94 15.91
N ASP A 146 10.32 2.90 14.98
CA ASP A 146 9.46 4.07 14.85
C ASP A 146 8.59 4.01 13.59
N ILE A 147 7.48 3.27 13.71
CA ILE A 147 6.48 3.13 12.66
C ILE A 147 5.77 4.46 12.42
N LEU A 148 5.42 5.19 13.49
CA LEU A 148 4.65 6.44 13.40
C LEU A 148 5.38 7.47 12.53
N SER A 149 6.66 7.70 12.76
CA SER A 149 7.45 8.62 11.92
C SER A 149 7.57 8.13 10.48
N THR A 150 7.70 6.82 10.26
CA THR A 150 7.75 6.25 8.90
C THR A 150 6.43 6.47 8.15
N LEU A 151 5.28 6.43 8.81
CA LEU A 151 3.98 6.71 8.17
C LEU A 151 3.84 8.16 7.70
N HIS A 152 4.54 9.13 8.33
CA HIS A 152 4.64 10.50 7.79
C HIS A 152 5.42 10.55 6.46
N ASP A 153 6.45 9.72 6.31
CA ASP A 153 7.18 9.60 5.06
C ASP A 153 6.33 8.94 3.96
N VAL A 154 5.56 7.91 4.31
CA VAL A 154 4.58 7.29 3.41
C VAL A 154 3.54 8.32 2.94
N SER A 155 3.04 9.18 3.84
CA SER A 155 2.16 10.30 3.48
C SER A 155 2.81 11.25 2.46
N ALA A 156 4.12 11.49 2.57
CA ALA A 156 4.84 12.30 1.58
C ALA A 156 4.91 11.60 0.20
N ASP A 157 5.08 10.28 0.16
CA ASP A 157 5.04 9.52 -1.10
C ASP A 157 3.66 9.55 -1.75
N LEU A 158 2.58 9.48 -0.96
CA LEU A 158 1.21 9.64 -1.46
C LEU A 158 1.02 11.01 -2.14
N ARG A 159 1.45 12.08 -1.48
CA ARG A 159 1.38 13.44 -2.05
C ARG A 159 2.22 13.60 -3.32
N ALA A 160 3.35 12.88 -3.41
CA ALA A 160 4.22 12.90 -4.58
C ALA A 160 3.69 12.06 -5.77
N ALA A 161 2.63 11.29 -5.57
CA ALA A 161 2.08 10.37 -6.57
C ALA A 161 0.56 10.51 -6.72
N PRO A 162 0.03 11.71 -7.00
CA PRO A 162 -1.41 11.95 -7.04
C PRO A 162 -2.10 11.13 -8.14
N GLY A 163 -3.36 10.75 -7.89
CA GLY A 163 -4.20 10.03 -8.87
C GLY A 163 -3.83 8.57 -9.08
N ARG A 164 -3.03 7.98 -8.20
CA ARG A 164 -2.68 6.56 -8.20
C ARG A 164 -3.49 5.79 -7.17
N GLU A 165 -3.81 4.55 -7.48
CA GLU A 165 -4.30 3.60 -6.48
C GLU A 165 -3.13 3.21 -5.58
N ALA A 166 -3.23 3.50 -4.28
CA ALA A 166 -2.11 3.35 -3.36
C ALA A 166 -2.28 2.15 -2.43
N THR A 167 -1.22 1.37 -2.28
CA THR A 167 -1.17 0.21 -1.38
C THR A 167 0.12 0.24 -0.56
N LEU A 168 -0.01 0.05 0.74
CA LEU A 168 1.09 -0.05 1.70
C LEU A 168 1.16 -1.48 2.25
N TYR A 169 2.34 -2.08 2.17
CA TYR A 169 2.67 -3.34 2.81
C TYR A 169 3.69 -3.08 3.92
N ILE A 170 3.31 -3.33 5.17
CA ILE A 170 4.16 -3.19 6.35
C ILE A 170 4.60 -4.58 6.80
N PHE A 171 5.88 -4.87 6.67
CA PHE A 171 6.49 -6.10 7.17
C PHE A 171 7.06 -5.85 8.57
N SER A 172 6.23 -6.04 9.61
CA SER A 172 6.54 -5.75 11.00
C SER A 172 5.64 -6.54 11.94
N ASP A 173 6.06 -6.75 13.17
CA ASP A 173 5.20 -7.21 14.27
C ASP A 173 4.34 -6.07 14.85
N MET A 174 4.51 -4.84 14.35
CA MET A 174 3.77 -3.63 14.71
C MET A 174 4.01 -3.16 16.14
N LEU A 175 5.11 -3.56 16.76
CA LEU A 175 5.50 -3.08 18.08
C LEU A 175 6.24 -1.76 17.95
N GLN A 176 5.50 -0.65 18.09
CA GLN A 176 6.07 0.69 18.14
C GLN A 176 6.97 0.82 19.37
N SER A 177 8.23 1.16 19.16
CA SER A 177 9.17 1.40 20.25
C SER A 177 10.05 2.61 19.93
N ASN A 178 9.67 3.75 20.49
CA ASN A 178 10.45 4.98 20.41
C ASN A 178 10.53 5.66 21.81
N ARG A 179 11.05 6.87 21.87
CA ARG A 179 11.21 7.60 23.15
C ARG A 179 9.89 7.89 23.87
N THR A 180 8.78 7.94 23.13
CA THR A 180 7.47 8.36 23.65
C THR A 180 6.55 7.16 23.88
N ILE A 181 6.57 6.19 22.97
CA ILE A 181 5.72 5.00 22.97
C ILE A 181 6.61 3.78 22.89
N ASP A 182 6.35 2.77 23.74
CA ASP A 182 7.09 1.52 23.77
C ASP A 182 6.11 0.37 24.00
N MET A 183 5.68 -0.23 22.90
CA MET A 183 4.74 -1.36 22.90
C MET A 183 5.42 -2.72 23.11
N GLU A 184 6.75 -2.81 23.09
CA GLU A 184 7.46 -4.06 23.36
C GLU A 184 7.25 -4.53 24.79
N GLY A 185 7.06 -3.58 25.72
CA GLY A 185 6.74 -3.88 27.11
C GLY A 185 5.24 -3.85 27.39
N LEU A 186 4.73 -4.87 28.11
CA LEU A 186 3.31 -4.99 28.54
C LEU A 186 2.72 -3.76 29.23
N ARG A 187 3.52 -2.73 29.55
CA ARG A 187 3.15 -1.61 30.42
C ARG A 187 3.11 -0.25 29.72
N LYS A 188 3.41 -0.18 28.42
CA LYS A 188 3.61 1.12 27.76
C LYS A 188 2.79 1.34 26.50
N MET A 189 1.63 0.69 26.42
CA MET A 189 0.62 1.08 25.42
C MET A 189 0.31 2.57 25.57
N PRO A 190 0.07 3.29 24.47
CA PRO A 190 -0.43 4.65 24.54
C PRO A 190 -1.67 4.73 25.46
N PRO A 191 -1.86 5.82 26.19
CA PRO A 191 -3.04 5.98 27.02
C PRO A 191 -4.31 6.00 26.14
N PRO A 192 -5.46 5.55 26.66
CA PRO A 192 -6.73 5.65 25.95
C PRO A 192 -6.97 7.08 25.45
N GLY A 193 -7.43 7.23 24.19
CA GLY A 193 -7.66 8.52 23.56
C GLY A 193 -6.38 9.23 23.05
N TRP A 194 -5.24 8.56 23.02
CA TRP A 194 -4.01 9.13 22.46
C TRP A 194 -4.16 9.44 20.97
N VAL A 195 -4.76 8.55 20.19
CA VAL A 195 -5.00 8.75 18.75
C VAL A 195 -5.90 9.97 18.52
N GLN A 196 -7.00 10.09 19.27
CA GLN A 196 -7.90 11.25 19.20
C GLN A 196 -7.17 12.56 19.56
N HIS A 197 -6.29 12.52 20.56
CA HIS A 197 -5.49 13.69 20.91
C HIS A 197 -4.55 14.12 19.78
N GLU A 198 -3.88 13.17 19.12
CA GLU A 198 -3.02 13.47 17.97
C GLU A 198 -3.82 13.97 16.78
N GLU A 199 -5.02 13.43 16.53
CA GLU A 199 -5.94 13.90 15.51
C GLU A 199 -6.37 15.36 15.78
N ASP A 200 -6.81 15.67 16.99
CA ASP A 200 -7.24 17.02 17.42
C ASP A 200 -6.10 18.05 17.28
N ASN A 201 -4.84 17.62 17.46
CA ASN A 201 -3.66 18.46 17.30
C ASN A 201 -3.18 18.56 15.83
N GLY A 202 -3.76 17.77 14.90
CA GLY A 202 -3.35 17.73 13.50
C GLY A 202 -1.93 17.17 13.29
N THR A 203 -1.49 16.27 14.17
CA THR A 203 -0.17 15.64 14.12
C THR A 203 -0.17 14.31 13.40
N LEU A 204 -1.35 13.74 13.06
CA LEU A 204 -1.45 12.52 12.30
C LEU A 204 -1.11 12.75 10.80
N PRO A 205 -0.45 11.79 10.12
CA PRO A 205 -0.26 11.86 8.68
C PRO A 205 -1.58 11.67 7.94
N ASP A 206 -1.74 12.35 6.82
CA ASP A 206 -2.85 12.10 5.89
C ASP A 206 -2.52 10.87 5.03
N LEU A 207 -3.25 9.78 5.26
CA LEU A 207 -3.13 8.51 4.53
C LEU A 207 -4.42 8.20 3.75
N THR A 208 -5.22 9.21 3.46
CA THR A 208 -6.49 9.07 2.73
C THR A 208 -6.28 8.36 1.38
N GLY A 209 -7.05 7.29 1.17
CA GLY A 209 -7.00 6.49 -0.06
C GLY A 209 -5.88 5.46 -0.12
N LEU A 210 -5.08 5.33 0.94
CA LEU A 210 -4.07 4.28 1.07
C LEU A 210 -4.68 3.00 1.62
N CYS A 211 -4.58 1.90 0.90
CA CYS A 211 -4.91 0.57 1.41
C CYS A 211 -3.74 -0.03 2.16
N VAL A 212 -3.94 -0.46 3.42
CA VAL A 212 -2.87 -0.94 4.30
C VAL A 212 -2.97 -2.44 4.55
N TYR A 213 -1.85 -3.13 4.39
CA TYR A 213 -1.65 -4.53 4.75
C TYR A 213 -0.48 -4.66 5.72
N VAL A 214 -0.72 -5.34 6.83
CA VAL A 214 0.29 -5.64 7.85
C VAL A 214 0.65 -7.13 7.79
N ILE A 215 1.93 -7.44 7.66
CA ILE A 215 2.47 -8.78 7.52
C ILE A 215 3.54 -9.01 8.59
N GLY A 216 3.42 -10.07 9.35
CA GLY A 216 4.35 -10.41 10.43
C GLY A 216 3.76 -10.22 11.82
N ALA A 217 2.64 -9.54 11.93
CA ALA A 217 2.02 -9.25 13.21
C ALA A 217 1.18 -10.41 13.77
N ARG A 218 1.21 -10.57 15.08
CA ARG A 218 0.50 -11.63 15.83
C ARG A 218 -0.78 -11.08 16.44
N VAL A 219 -1.72 -11.98 16.72
CA VAL A 219 -2.99 -11.66 17.42
C VAL A 219 -3.36 -12.77 18.44
N ASP A 220 -2.38 -13.54 18.89
CA ASP A 220 -2.60 -14.73 19.72
C ASP A 220 -2.51 -14.46 21.24
N THR A 221 -2.18 -13.23 21.62
CA THR A 221 -2.12 -12.79 23.03
C THR A 221 -3.00 -11.57 23.25
N GLU A 222 -3.40 -11.31 24.48
CA GLU A 222 -4.14 -10.10 24.86
C GLU A 222 -3.36 -8.82 24.52
N HIS A 223 -2.03 -8.85 24.67
CA HIS A 223 -1.19 -7.72 24.31
C HIS A 223 -1.19 -7.47 22.80
N SER A 224 -0.98 -8.51 21.98
CA SER A 224 -0.98 -8.37 20.52
C SER A 224 -2.35 -7.96 19.97
N GLN A 225 -3.44 -8.32 20.64
CA GLN A 225 -4.78 -7.83 20.29
C GLN A 225 -4.92 -6.34 20.56
N ARG A 226 -4.43 -5.85 21.74
CA ARG A 226 -4.44 -4.41 22.03
C ARG A 226 -3.55 -3.59 21.08
N VAL A 227 -2.42 -4.14 20.67
CA VAL A 227 -1.56 -3.52 19.65
C VAL A 227 -2.33 -3.39 18.33
N LYS A 228 -3.02 -4.45 17.91
CA LYS A 228 -3.86 -4.43 16.71
C LYS A 228 -4.98 -3.40 16.82
N GLU A 229 -5.73 -3.35 17.93
CA GLU A 229 -6.78 -2.38 18.18
C GLU A 229 -6.28 -0.94 18.10
N PHE A 230 -5.09 -0.66 18.64
CA PHE A 230 -4.44 0.65 18.51
C PHE A 230 -4.17 1.02 17.04
N TRP A 231 -3.65 0.07 16.24
CA TRP A 231 -3.37 0.34 14.82
C TRP A 231 -4.64 0.46 13.98
N GLU A 232 -5.72 -0.25 14.33
CA GLU A 232 -7.04 -0.08 13.71
C GLU A 232 -7.56 1.35 13.94
N GLU A 233 -7.53 1.84 15.19
CA GLU A 233 -7.91 3.21 15.54
C GLU A 233 -7.02 4.25 14.82
N TYR A 234 -5.70 4.02 14.79
CA TYR A 234 -4.75 4.92 14.15
C TYR A 234 -4.96 5.03 12.63
N PHE A 235 -5.12 3.91 11.93
CA PHE A 235 -5.35 3.92 10.49
C PHE A 235 -6.71 4.53 10.14
N GLU A 236 -7.74 4.30 10.94
CA GLU A 236 -9.04 4.96 10.78
C GLU A 236 -8.90 6.49 10.90
N ALA A 237 -8.25 6.98 11.93
CA ALA A 237 -8.05 8.42 12.17
C ALA A 237 -7.20 9.09 11.08
N THR A 238 -6.26 8.37 10.46
CA THR A 238 -5.44 8.87 9.32
C THR A 238 -6.15 8.83 7.97
N GLY A 239 -7.37 8.29 7.89
CA GLY A 239 -8.13 8.12 6.65
C GLY A 239 -7.65 6.98 5.75
N ALA A 240 -6.78 6.11 6.25
CA ALA A 240 -6.35 4.92 5.54
C ALA A 240 -7.46 3.87 5.47
N GLN A 241 -7.45 3.07 4.41
CA GLN A 241 -8.31 1.90 4.27
C GLN A 241 -7.60 0.70 4.91
N PHE A 242 -8.06 0.30 6.08
CA PHE A 242 -7.51 -0.82 6.81
C PHE A 242 -8.63 -1.75 7.28
N GLU A 243 -8.53 -3.02 6.93
CA GLU A 243 -9.46 -4.04 7.37
C GLU A 243 -8.75 -5.03 8.31
N SER A 244 -9.48 -5.51 9.32
CA SER A 244 -8.96 -6.46 10.30
C SER A 244 -8.33 -7.73 9.68
N ARG A 245 -8.83 -8.16 8.51
CA ARG A 245 -8.28 -9.28 7.73
C ARG A 245 -6.92 -8.98 7.08
N ASN A 246 -6.58 -7.69 6.94
CA ASN A 246 -5.32 -7.23 6.37
C ASN A 246 -4.16 -7.25 7.38
N TYR A 247 -4.44 -7.65 8.63
CA TYR A 247 -3.47 -7.81 9.70
C TYR A 247 -3.18 -9.30 9.89
N THR A 248 -2.05 -9.77 9.36
CA THR A 248 -1.76 -11.20 9.25
C THR A 248 -0.33 -11.55 9.59
N LEU A 249 -0.13 -12.75 10.14
CA LEU A 249 1.21 -13.25 10.42
C LEU A 249 1.93 -13.71 9.14
N ARG A 250 1.23 -14.41 8.25
CA ARG A 250 1.82 -15.01 7.03
C ARG A 250 0.79 -15.12 5.92
N PRO A 251 0.72 -14.17 5.01
CA PRO A 251 -0.08 -14.33 3.80
C PRO A 251 0.62 -15.29 2.82
N VAL A 252 -0.16 -15.91 1.95
CA VAL A 252 0.37 -16.75 0.86
C VAL A 252 0.93 -15.86 -0.26
N GLU A 253 0.25 -14.76 -0.53
CA GLU A 253 0.63 -13.74 -1.52
C GLU A 253 0.18 -12.35 -1.05
N LEU A 254 0.77 -11.31 -1.63
CA LEU A 254 0.29 -9.94 -1.43
C LEU A 254 -0.87 -9.65 -2.37
N PRO A 255 -1.96 -9.06 -1.87
CA PRO A 255 -3.05 -8.59 -2.70
C PRO A 255 -2.55 -7.61 -3.77
N GLU A 256 -3.09 -7.70 -4.99
CA GLU A 256 -2.69 -6.83 -6.10
C GLU A 256 -3.52 -5.56 -6.19
N HIS A 257 -4.71 -5.62 -5.63
CA HIS A 257 -5.66 -4.53 -5.68
C HIS A 257 -5.76 -3.83 -4.32
N PRO A 258 -6.02 -2.52 -4.33
CA PRO A 258 -6.32 -1.82 -3.08
C PRO A 258 -7.55 -2.42 -2.41
N CYS A 259 -7.76 -2.10 -1.15
CA CYS A 259 -8.91 -2.55 -0.37
C CYS A 259 -10.22 -2.21 -1.11
N THR A 260 -11.05 -3.23 -1.38
CA THR A 260 -12.38 -3.10 -2.02
C THR A 260 -13.42 -3.77 -1.14
#